data_bccbca13faca50f68bf3c5323b38243b
#
_entry.id   bccbca13faca50f68bf3c5323b38243b
#
_cell.length_a   1.000
_cell.length_b   1.000
_cell.length_c   1.000
_cell.angle_alpha   90.00
_cell.angle_beta   90.00
_cell.angle_gamma   90.00
#
_symmetry.space_group_name_H-M   'P 1'
#
loop_
_entity.id
_entity.type
_entity.pdbx_description
1 polymer ?
#
loop_
_entity_poly.entity_id
_entity_poly.type
_entity_poly.pdbx_seq_one_letter_code
_entity_poly.pdbx_strand_id
1 'polypeptide(L)'
;MIYVTGDCHADFTRFNTKIFSEQYEMTKDDYVIICGDFGGVWNRFEENKHEKHWMDWLEDRPFTSLFCEGNHENFDRLYSYPVEKWNGGNVHKIRPSVIHLMRGQVFQLCGKKFFVFGGAKSHDTDGGILDPEAPDFKKKKKELDKEWLPYRVNHISWWKEEMASKEEMEEGLRNLSQYNNEVDFIISHCCATSTQKQFVDKTFSADSMTDYLELVKQRVNFKKWFFGHYHDNKNIGPKEILIYEQIIRIL
;
A
#
# COMPACT_ATOMS: atom_id res chain seq x y z
N MET A 1 0.12 -2.17 -21.05
CA MET A 1 -0.92 -1.33 -20.38
C MET A 1 -0.62 -1.27 -18.88
N ILE A 2 -0.98 -0.15 -18.21
CA ILE A 2 -0.90 -0.07 -16.74
C ILE A 2 -2.22 0.50 -16.21
N TYR A 3 -2.76 -0.19 -15.22
CA TYR A 3 -3.94 0.22 -14.45
C TYR A 3 -3.56 0.45 -12.98
N VAL A 4 -4.31 1.31 -12.29
CA VAL A 4 -4.13 1.59 -10.86
C VAL A 4 -5.48 1.44 -10.17
N THR A 5 -5.49 0.91 -8.96
CA THR A 5 -6.64 0.80 -8.06
C THR A 5 -6.21 1.05 -6.62
N GLY A 6 -7.15 1.30 -5.73
CA GLY A 6 -6.89 1.45 -4.29
C GLY A 6 -6.99 0.16 -3.51
N ASP A 7 -7.23 0.31 -2.24
CA ASP A 7 -7.29 -0.69 -1.18
C ASP A 7 -8.15 -1.91 -1.55
N CYS A 8 -7.58 -3.09 -1.40
CA CYS A 8 -8.27 -4.36 -1.68
C CYS A 8 -8.76 -5.08 -0.43
N HIS A 9 -8.05 -4.97 0.70
CA HIS A 9 -8.39 -5.67 1.95
C HIS A 9 -8.72 -7.15 1.74
N ALA A 10 -7.90 -7.85 0.94
CA ALA A 10 -8.10 -9.25 0.54
C ALA A 10 -9.39 -9.54 -0.27
N ASP A 11 -10.13 -8.54 -0.71
CA ASP A 11 -11.21 -8.69 -1.69
C ASP A 11 -10.74 -8.29 -3.08
N PHE A 12 -10.41 -9.29 -3.89
CA PHE A 12 -9.94 -9.11 -5.27
C PHE A 12 -11.04 -9.29 -6.31
N THR A 13 -12.31 -9.32 -5.90
CA THR A 13 -13.45 -9.55 -6.79
C THR A 13 -13.59 -8.49 -7.88
N ARG A 14 -13.07 -7.27 -7.65
CA ARG A 14 -13.01 -6.20 -8.65
C ARG A 14 -12.23 -6.60 -9.91
N PHE A 15 -11.31 -7.58 -9.82
CA PHE A 15 -10.56 -8.11 -10.96
C PHE A 15 -11.27 -9.28 -11.66
N ASN A 16 -12.54 -9.54 -11.32
CA ASN A 16 -13.36 -10.47 -12.10
C ASN A 16 -13.56 -9.94 -13.52
N THR A 17 -13.52 -10.82 -14.52
CA THR A 17 -13.67 -10.45 -15.94
C THR A 17 -14.98 -9.74 -16.29
N LYS A 18 -16.03 -9.91 -15.48
CA LYS A 18 -17.30 -9.18 -15.65
C LYS A 18 -17.20 -7.71 -15.20
N ILE A 19 -16.28 -7.39 -14.28
CA ILE A 19 -16.07 -6.05 -13.73
C ILE A 19 -14.93 -5.35 -14.47
N PHE A 20 -13.83 -6.08 -14.67
CA PHE A 20 -12.63 -5.60 -15.35
C PHE A 20 -12.44 -6.40 -16.65
N SER A 21 -13.23 -6.07 -17.66
CA SER A 21 -13.23 -6.76 -18.97
C SER A 21 -11.99 -6.47 -19.80
N GLU A 22 -11.33 -5.33 -19.57
CA GLU A 22 -10.11 -4.91 -20.27
C GLU A 22 -8.97 -5.92 -20.12
N GLN A 23 -9.00 -6.73 -19.06
CA GLN A 23 -8.01 -7.78 -18.85
C GLN A 23 -7.98 -8.85 -19.96
N TYR A 24 -9.02 -8.98 -20.79
CA TYR A 24 -8.98 -9.92 -21.93
C TYR A 24 -7.92 -9.54 -22.98
N GLU A 25 -7.50 -8.27 -23.01
CA GLU A 25 -6.45 -7.80 -23.93
C GLU A 25 -5.08 -7.72 -23.24
N MET A 26 -4.99 -8.06 -21.96
CA MET A 26 -3.77 -7.95 -21.15
C MET A 26 -2.94 -9.24 -21.20
N THR A 27 -1.65 -9.07 -20.95
CA THR A 27 -0.65 -10.13 -20.78
C THR A 27 0.11 -9.94 -19.48
N LYS A 28 0.98 -10.87 -19.10
CA LYS A 28 1.84 -10.73 -17.90
C LYS A 28 2.81 -9.53 -17.97
N ASP A 29 2.99 -8.92 -19.14
CA ASP A 29 3.76 -7.67 -19.30
C ASP A 29 2.92 -6.40 -19.06
N ASP A 30 1.63 -6.58 -18.77
CA ASP A 30 0.71 -5.52 -18.37
C ASP A 30 0.47 -5.56 -16.85
N TYR A 31 0.25 -4.41 -16.24
CA TYR A 31 0.28 -4.27 -14.79
C TYR A 31 -1.02 -3.70 -14.23
N VAL A 32 -1.43 -4.23 -13.07
CA VAL A 32 -2.41 -3.60 -12.19
C VAL A 32 -1.72 -3.26 -10.88
N ILE A 33 -1.66 -1.97 -10.52
CA ILE A 33 -0.97 -1.47 -9.32
C ILE A 33 -2.02 -1.15 -8.26
N ILE A 34 -1.88 -1.74 -7.08
CA ILE A 34 -2.75 -1.54 -5.91
C ILE A 34 -2.04 -0.57 -4.95
N CYS A 35 -2.71 0.52 -4.60
CA CYS A 35 -2.17 1.60 -3.77
C CYS A 35 -2.26 1.30 -2.25
N GLY A 36 -1.74 0.15 -1.83
CA GLY A 36 -1.71 -0.28 -0.43
C GLY A 36 -2.95 -1.03 0.02
N ASP A 37 -2.94 -1.47 1.26
CA ASP A 37 -3.97 -2.32 1.87
C ASP A 37 -4.37 -3.48 0.95
N PHE A 38 -3.33 -4.18 0.47
CA PHE A 38 -3.49 -5.37 -0.34
C PHE A 38 -4.22 -6.46 0.44
N GLY A 39 -3.81 -6.69 1.71
CA GLY A 39 -4.44 -7.61 2.65
C GLY A 39 -4.30 -9.09 2.31
N GLY A 40 -3.67 -9.43 1.18
CA GLY A 40 -3.53 -10.80 0.72
C GLY A 40 -2.47 -11.63 1.45
N VAL A 41 -1.64 -10.99 2.27
CA VAL A 41 -0.67 -11.61 3.17
C VAL A 41 -1.03 -11.18 4.60
N TRP A 42 -2.00 -11.83 5.22
CA TRP A 42 -2.57 -11.39 6.49
C TRP A 42 -2.49 -12.42 7.62
N ASN A 43 -2.70 -13.72 7.34
CA ASN A 43 -2.76 -14.74 8.38
C ASN A 43 -1.48 -14.75 9.23
N ARG A 44 -1.62 -15.05 10.55
CA ARG A 44 -0.57 -14.80 11.55
C ARG A 44 0.74 -15.54 11.29
N PHE A 45 0.71 -16.81 10.94
CA PHE A 45 1.91 -17.65 10.88
C PHE A 45 2.29 -18.07 9.47
N GLU A 46 1.32 -18.52 8.69
CA GLU A 46 1.54 -19.08 7.36
C GLU A 46 0.35 -18.81 6.45
N GLU A 47 0.51 -19.02 5.16
CA GLU A 47 -0.55 -18.91 4.19
C GLU A 47 -1.66 -19.92 4.50
N ASN A 48 -2.88 -19.45 4.77
CA ASN A 48 -4.03 -20.31 4.93
C ASN A 48 -4.73 -20.60 3.59
N LYS A 49 -5.75 -21.48 3.60
CA LYS A 49 -6.45 -21.89 2.37
C LYS A 49 -7.11 -20.73 1.63
N HIS A 50 -7.60 -19.72 2.36
CA HIS A 50 -8.25 -18.55 1.78
C HIS A 50 -7.24 -17.62 1.09
N GLU A 51 -6.13 -17.32 1.76
CA GLU A 51 -5.04 -16.55 1.16
C GLU A 51 -4.46 -17.27 -0.06
N LYS A 52 -4.18 -18.58 0.07
CA LYS A 52 -3.70 -19.39 -1.04
C LYS A 52 -4.63 -19.32 -2.25
N HIS A 53 -5.95 -19.45 -2.02
CA HIS A 53 -6.93 -19.34 -3.09
C HIS A 53 -6.81 -17.99 -3.84
N TRP A 54 -6.75 -16.87 -3.11
CA TRP A 54 -6.67 -15.56 -3.72
C TRP A 54 -5.32 -15.28 -4.39
N MET A 55 -4.22 -15.73 -3.78
CA MET A 55 -2.89 -15.55 -4.38
C MET A 55 -2.75 -16.38 -5.67
N ASP A 56 -3.20 -17.61 -5.67
CA ASP A 56 -3.20 -18.45 -6.87
C ASP A 56 -4.19 -17.91 -7.93
N TRP A 57 -5.33 -17.38 -7.49
CA TRP A 57 -6.29 -16.75 -8.40
C TRP A 57 -5.75 -15.48 -9.05
N LEU A 58 -5.02 -14.64 -8.31
CA LEU A 58 -4.33 -13.48 -8.86
C LEU A 58 -3.20 -13.89 -9.82
N GLU A 59 -2.45 -14.94 -9.47
CA GLU A 59 -1.42 -15.52 -10.35
C GLU A 59 -2.00 -15.98 -11.69
N ASP A 60 -3.22 -16.52 -11.70
CA ASP A 60 -3.92 -16.96 -12.91
C ASP A 60 -4.48 -15.79 -13.76
N ARG A 61 -4.46 -14.54 -13.29
CA ARG A 61 -4.89 -13.39 -14.11
C ARG A 61 -3.94 -13.16 -15.26
N PRO A 62 -4.40 -12.62 -16.39
CA PRO A 62 -3.53 -12.37 -17.54
C PRO A 62 -2.49 -11.27 -17.29
N PHE A 63 -2.68 -10.41 -16.30
CA PHE A 63 -1.78 -9.34 -15.92
C PHE A 63 -0.89 -9.70 -14.72
N THR A 64 0.13 -8.88 -14.46
CA THR A 64 0.91 -8.92 -13.23
C THR A 64 0.30 -7.94 -12.21
N SER A 65 -0.03 -8.45 -11.01
CA SER A 65 -0.49 -7.67 -9.88
C SER A 65 0.68 -7.09 -9.12
N LEU A 66 0.73 -5.77 -8.99
CA LEU A 66 1.73 -5.03 -8.22
C LEU A 66 1.03 -4.35 -7.04
N PHE A 67 1.67 -4.26 -5.89
CA PHE A 67 1.13 -3.50 -4.76
C PHE A 67 2.24 -2.86 -3.94
N CYS A 68 1.99 -1.70 -3.34
CA CYS A 68 2.75 -1.24 -2.20
C CYS A 68 2.04 -1.68 -0.91
N GLU A 69 2.74 -1.70 0.20
CA GLU A 69 2.13 -1.98 1.49
C GLU A 69 1.20 -0.84 1.95
N GLY A 70 0.13 -1.17 2.67
CA GLY A 70 -0.69 -0.24 3.44
C GLY A 70 -0.43 -0.37 4.94
N ASN A 71 -1.43 -0.06 5.77
CA ASN A 71 -1.40 -0.36 7.20
C ASN A 71 -2.11 -1.70 7.53
N HIS A 72 -2.82 -2.28 6.58
CA HIS A 72 -3.46 -3.59 6.70
C HIS A 72 -2.63 -4.69 6.03
N GLU A 73 -1.38 -4.88 6.49
CA GLU A 73 -0.47 -5.94 6.05
C GLU A 73 0.11 -6.68 7.25
N ASN A 74 0.36 -7.98 7.11
CA ASN A 74 1.18 -8.72 8.06
C ASN A 74 2.65 -8.54 7.68
N PHE A 75 3.30 -7.54 8.26
CA PHE A 75 4.68 -7.20 7.94
C PHE A 75 5.68 -8.29 8.33
N ASP A 76 5.40 -9.08 9.39
CA ASP A 76 6.27 -10.22 9.75
C ASP A 76 6.36 -11.22 8.59
N ARG A 77 5.24 -11.51 7.94
CA ARG A 77 5.20 -12.42 6.79
C ARG A 77 5.65 -11.74 5.50
N LEU A 78 5.18 -10.53 5.24
CA LEU A 78 5.52 -9.80 4.02
C LEU A 78 7.03 -9.62 3.89
N TYR A 79 7.70 -9.26 4.97
CA TYR A 79 9.15 -9.06 4.98
C TYR A 79 9.96 -10.37 5.13
N SER A 80 9.30 -11.52 5.35
CA SER A 80 9.96 -12.82 5.31
C SER A 80 10.21 -13.34 3.89
N TYR A 81 9.55 -12.77 2.88
CA TYR A 81 9.84 -13.12 1.48
C TYR A 81 11.21 -12.60 1.06
N PRO A 82 11.95 -13.33 0.22
CA PRO A 82 13.25 -12.88 -0.27
C PRO A 82 13.15 -11.55 -1.01
N VAL A 83 14.11 -10.66 -0.74
CA VAL A 83 14.26 -9.41 -1.50
C VAL A 83 14.91 -9.73 -2.85
N GLU A 84 14.26 -9.34 -3.93
CA GLU A 84 14.75 -9.50 -5.29
C GLU A 84 14.86 -8.15 -6.01
N LYS A 85 15.76 -8.05 -6.99
CA LYS A 85 15.81 -6.91 -7.91
C LYS A 85 14.84 -7.16 -9.07
N TRP A 86 13.97 -6.17 -9.33
CA TRP A 86 13.00 -6.23 -10.43
C TRP A 86 12.71 -4.82 -10.96
N ASN A 87 12.82 -4.65 -12.26
CA ASN A 87 12.52 -3.37 -12.96
C ASN A 87 13.11 -2.10 -12.31
N GLY A 88 14.32 -2.18 -11.75
CA GLY A 88 15.04 -1.06 -11.16
C GLY A 88 14.94 -0.94 -9.64
N GLY A 89 13.97 -1.58 -9.00
CA GLY A 89 13.74 -1.53 -7.56
C GLY A 89 13.88 -2.88 -6.85
N ASN A 90 13.71 -2.87 -5.54
CA ASN A 90 13.60 -4.05 -4.69
C ASN A 90 12.14 -4.47 -4.55
N VAL A 91 11.89 -5.77 -4.55
CA VAL A 91 10.55 -6.36 -4.46
C VAL A 91 10.55 -7.62 -3.58
N HIS A 92 9.35 -7.98 -3.09
CA HIS A 92 9.06 -9.33 -2.64
C HIS A 92 8.08 -9.98 -3.63
N LYS A 93 8.37 -11.19 -4.09
CA LYS A 93 7.45 -11.95 -4.94
C LYS A 93 6.63 -12.92 -4.09
N ILE A 94 5.35 -12.62 -3.94
CA ILE A 94 4.40 -13.49 -3.25
C ILE A 94 4.04 -14.68 -4.16
N ARG A 95 3.93 -14.38 -5.45
CA ARG A 95 3.86 -15.33 -6.58
C ARG A 95 4.70 -14.75 -7.73
N PRO A 96 5.02 -15.50 -8.77
CA PRO A 96 5.74 -14.97 -9.93
C PRO A 96 5.17 -13.67 -10.51
N SER A 97 3.83 -13.51 -10.50
CA SER A 97 3.14 -12.31 -10.98
C SER A 97 2.25 -11.61 -9.93
N VAL A 98 2.49 -11.86 -8.64
CA VAL A 98 1.94 -11.08 -7.52
C VAL A 98 3.10 -10.51 -6.73
N ILE A 99 3.40 -9.22 -6.91
CA ILE A 99 4.67 -8.61 -6.54
C ILE A 99 4.44 -7.41 -5.62
N HIS A 100 5.06 -7.46 -4.45
CA HIS A 100 5.15 -6.32 -3.53
C HIS A 100 6.29 -5.40 -3.96
N LEU A 101 5.95 -4.17 -4.28
CA LEU A 101 6.89 -3.10 -4.60
C LEU A 101 7.36 -2.45 -3.29
N MET A 102 8.60 -2.69 -2.87
CA MET A 102 9.10 -2.16 -1.61
C MET A 102 9.13 -0.62 -1.63
N ARG A 103 8.84 0.00 -0.50
CA ARG A 103 8.82 1.45 -0.35
C ARG A 103 10.18 2.10 -0.63
N GLY A 104 10.16 3.34 -1.10
CA GLY A 104 11.37 4.12 -1.39
C GLY A 104 12.07 3.75 -2.69
N GLN A 105 11.52 2.84 -3.48
CA GLN A 105 12.12 2.39 -4.75
C GLN A 105 11.55 3.15 -5.96
N VAL A 106 12.34 3.21 -7.03
CA VAL A 106 11.91 3.73 -8.34
C VAL A 106 11.90 2.59 -9.34
N PHE A 107 10.73 2.29 -9.88
CA PHE A 107 10.53 1.21 -10.86
C PHE A 107 10.39 1.76 -12.28
N GLN A 108 10.89 1.01 -13.26
CA GLN A 108 10.72 1.32 -14.68
C GLN A 108 9.69 0.36 -15.29
N LEU A 109 8.47 0.85 -15.51
CA LEU A 109 7.36 0.06 -16.07
C LEU A 109 6.90 0.68 -17.38
N CYS A 110 6.88 -0.08 -18.46
CA CYS A 110 6.46 0.41 -19.79
C CYS A 110 7.15 1.72 -20.20
N GLY A 111 8.46 1.87 -19.91
CA GLY A 111 9.24 3.08 -20.22
C GLY A 111 8.91 4.31 -19.38
N LYS A 112 8.19 4.15 -18.27
CA LYS A 112 7.87 5.21 -17.30
C LYS A 112 8.49 4.91 -15.94
N LYS A 113 8.79 5.98 -15.19
CA LYS A 113 9.35 5.92 -13.84
C LYS A 113 8.24 6.05 -12.81
N PHE A 114 8.18 5.09 -11.89
CA PHE A 114 7.24 5.03 -10.78
C PHE A 114 8.00 5.08 -9.46
N PHE A 115 7.85 6.15 -8.70
CA PHE A 115 8.30 6.14 -7.31
C PHE A 115 7.20 5.53 -6.44
N VAL A 116 7.55 4.55 -5.63
CA VAL A 116 6.62 3.83 -4.77
C VAL A 116 6.98 4.05 -3.31
N PHE A 117 5.97 4.40 -2.48
CA PHE A 117 6.16 4.59 -1.04
C PHE A 117 4.90 4.20 -0.28
N GLY A 118 4.83 2.95 0.16
CA GLY A 118 3.69 2.41 0.91
C GLY A 118 3.72 2.75 2.39
N GLY A 119 2.67 2.29 3.08
CA GLY A 119 2.45 2.49 4.52
C GLY A 119 1.57 3.69 4.84
N ALA A 120 0.90 3.60 5.99
CA ALA A 120 0.13 4.67 6.61
C ALA A 120 -0.06 4.39 8.10
N LYS A 121 -0.34 5.40 8.89
CA LYS A 121 -0.69 5.25 10.29
C LYS A 121 -2.12 4.73 10.43
N SER A 122 -2.32 3.66 11.18
CA SER A 122 -3.65 3.20 11.58
C SER A 122 -4.36 4.27 12.42
N HIS A 123 -5.62 4.55 12.11
CA HIS A 123 -6.42 5.59 12.76
C HIS A 123 -7.44 5.03 13.77
N ASP A 124 -7.65 3.72 13.81
CA ASP A 124 -8.57 3.01 14.71
C ASP A 124 -7.84 2.45 15.95
N THR A 125 -7.07 3.30 16.61
CA THR A 125 -6.19 2.95 17.73
C THR A 125 -6.45 3.81 18.98
N ASP A 126 -7.67 4.31 19.16
CA ASP A 126 -8.03 5.16 20.33
C ASP A 126 -7.84 4.42 21.66
N GLY A 127 -8.08 3.10 21.69
CA GLY A 127 -7.80 2.21 22.81
C GLY A 127 -6.34 1.77 22.90
N GLY A 128 -5.48 2.23 21.99
CA GLY A 128 -4.05 1.91 21.95
C GLY A 128 -3.71 0.61 21.23
N ILE A 129 -2.42 0.29 21.27
CA ILE A 129 -1.86 -0.97 20.76
C ILE A 129 -1.61 -1.90 21.94
N LEU A 130 -2.28 -3.04 21.95
CA LEU A 130 -2.16 -4.03 23.01
C LEU A 130 -1.00 -4.99 22.72
N ASP A 131 -0.20 -5.27 23.72
CA ASP A 131 0.79 -6.34 23.66
C ASP A 131 0.13 -7.67 24.09
N PRO A 132 0.04 -8.69 23.21
CA PRO A 132 -0.59 -9.96 23.53
C PRO A 132 0.14 -10.76 24.63
N GLU A 133 1.43 -10.46 24.86
CA GLU A 133 2.25 -11.10 25.91
C GLU A 133 2.18 -10.36 27.27
N ALA A 134 1.53 -9.19 27.32
CA ALA A 134 1.41 -8.43 28.55
C ALA A 134 0.53 -9.17 29.59
N PRO A 135 0.92 -9.19 30.88
CA PRO A 135 0.14 -9.88 31.92
C PRO A 135 -1.30 -9.41 32.04
N ASP A 136 -1.58 -8.17 31.71
CA ASP A 136 -2.90 -7.54 31.79
C ASP A 136 -3.65 -7.51 30.44
N PHE A 137 -3.12 -8.13 29.38
CA PHE A 137 -3.70 -8.13 28.03
C PHE A 137 -5.20 -8.49 28.03
N LYS A 138 -5.56 -9.64 28.64
CA LYS A 138 -6.95 -10.11 28.68
C LYS A 138 -7.89 -9.14 29.39
N LYS A 139 -7.39 -8.48 30.46
CA LYS A 139 -8.15 -7.50 31.22
C LYS A 139 -8.40 -6.23 30.39
N LYS A 140 -7.33 -5.65 29.87
CA LYS A 140 -7.41 -4.45 29.00
C LYS A 140 -8.30 -4.68 27.79
N LYS A 141 -8.11 -5.81 27.09
CA LYS A 141 -8.94 -6.18 25.95
C LYS A 141 -10.43 -6.18 26.33
N LYS A 142 -10.79 -6.81 27.45
CA LYS A 142 -12.19 -6.88 27.92
C LYS A 142 -12.75 -5.50 28.31
N GLU A 143 -11.90 -4.61 28.85
CA GLU A 143 -12.29 -3.23 29.20
C GLU A 143 -12.59 -2.43 27.92
N LEU A 144 -11.70 -2.47 26.93
CA LEU A 144 -11.86 -1.79 25.66
C LEU A 144 -13.06 -2.33 24.85
N ASP A 145 -13.24 -3.65 24.81
CA ASP A 145 -14.41 -4.29 24.19
C ASP A 145 -15.73 -3.81 24.82
N LYS A 146 -15.75 -3.60 26.15
CA LYS A 146 -16.93 -3.10 26.87
C LYS A 146 -17.22 -1.62 26.58
N GLU A 147 -16.17 -0.83 26.39
CA GLU A 147 -16.26 0.60 26.12
C GLU A 147 -16.40 0.91 24.62
N TRP A 148 -16.39 -0.11 23.76
CA TRP A 148 -16.43 0.02 22.29
C TRP A 148 -15.32 0.91 21.73
N LEU A 149 -14.18 0.95 22.43
CA LEU A 149 -13.00 1.68 21.96
C LEU A 149 -12.21 0.81 20.97
N PRO A 150 -11.94 1.29 19.76
CA PRO A 150 -11.13 0.57 18.79
C PRO A 150 -9.68 0.46 19.27
N TYR A 151 -9.11 -0.74 19.15
CA TYR A 151 -7.72 -1.03 19.49
C TYR A 151 -7.14 -2.00 18.49
N ARG A 152 -5.81 -2.02 18.41
CA ARG A 152 -5.08 -3.01 17.63
C ARG A 152 -4.22 -3.88 18.55
N VAL A 153 -3.76 -5.02 18.03
CA VAL A 153 -2.92 -5.96 18.79
C VAL A 153 -1.61 -6.15 18.05
N ASN A 154 -0.51 -5.90 18.75
CA ASN A 154 0.84 -5.98 18.21
C ASN A 154 1.14 -7.36 17.62
N HIS A 155 1.73 -7.42 16.45
CA HIS A 155 2.02 -8.62 15.65
C HIS A 155 0.81 -9.56 15.40
N ILE A 156 -0.43 -9.00 15.43
CA ILE A 156 -1.67 -9.72 15.12
C ILE A 156 -2.55 -8.90 14.18
N SER A 157 -2.76 -7.62 14.49
CA SER A 157 -3.56 -6.69 13.69
C SER A 157 -2.91 -5.32 13.56
N TRP A 158 -1.68 -5.17 14.04
CA TRP A 158 -0.87 -3.98 13.94
C TRP A 158 0.62 -4.33 13.99
N TRP A 159 1.40 -3.62 13.22
CA TRP A 159 2.86 -3.70 13.17
C TRP A 159 3.42 -2.29 13.09
N LYS A 160 4.51 -2.02 13.81
CA LYS A 160 5.19 -0.70 13.76
C LYS A 160 5.70 -0.37 12.35
N GLU A 161 5.92 -1.39 11.54
CA GLU A 161 6.37 -1.31 10.15
C GLU A 161 5.31 -0.72 9.21
N GLU A 162 4.06 -0.51 9.66
CA GLU A 162 3.08 0.30 8.92
C GLU A 162 3.61 1.73 8.66
N MET A 163 4.46 2.22 9.58
CA MET A 163 5.18 3.49 9.45
C MET A 163 6.60 3.25 8.94
N ALA A 164 7.02 4.04 7.97
CA ALA A 164 8.39 3.94 7.47
C ALA A 164 9.42 4.36 8.51
N SER A 165 10.53 3.64 8.54
CA SER A 165 11.72 4.03 9.28
C SER A 165 12.42 5.25 8.64
N LYS A 166 13.32 5.89 9.39
CA LYS A 166 14.15 6.97 8.85
C LYS A 166 15.03 6.49 7.69
N GLU A 167 15.57 5.29 7.82
CA GLU A 167 16.44 4.64 6.83
C GLU A 167 15.71 4.43 5.51
N GLU A 168 14.45 3.99 5.54
CA GLU A 168 13.61 3.82 4.35
C GLU A 168 13.26 5.18 3.71
N MET A 169 12.94 6.19 4.53
CA MET A 169 12.69 7.56 4.07
C MET A 169 13.93 8.16 3.38
N GLU A 170 15.12 8.00 3.99
CA GLU A 170 16.38 8.45 3.40
C GLU A 170 16.73 7.67 2.14
N GLU A 171 16.49 6.35 2.10
CA GLU A 171 16.68 5.55 0.89
C GLU A 171 15.79 6.05 -0.24
N GLY A 172 14.52 6.34 0.04
CA GLY A 172 13.59 6.91 -0.94
C GLY A 172 14.10 8.22 -1.54
N LEU A 173 14.62 9.14 -0.71
CA LEU A 173 15.20 10.39 -1.19
C LEU A 173 16.49 10.17 -2.00
N ARG A 174 17.35 9.22 -1.58
CA ARG A 174 18.56 8.85 -2.34
C ARG A 174 18.18 8.28 -3.71
N ASN A 175 17.20 7.39 -3.76
CA ASN A 175 16.74 6.80 -5.01
C ASN A 175 16.14 7.85 -5.96
N LEU A 176 15.31 8.76 -5.46
CA LEU A 176 14.77 9.87 -6.24
C LEU A 176 15.87 10.77 -6.80
N SER A 177 16.92 11.05 -6.00
CA SER A 177 18.03 11.88 -6.44
C SER A 177 18.82 11.30 -7.62
N GLN A 178 18.89 9.96 -7.74
CA GLN A 178 19.50 9.28 -8.89
C GLN A 178 18.74 9.54 -10.21
N TYR A 179 17.48 9.95 -10.13
CA TYR A 179 16.64 10.35 -11.26
C TYR A 179 16.45 11.87 -11.33
N ASN A 180 17.33 12.67 -10.73
CA ASN A 180 17.25 14.14 -10.67
C ASN A 180 15.92 14.62 -10.05
N ASN A 181 15.33 13.87 -9.14
CA ASN A 181 14.00 14.10 -8.54
C ASN A 181 12.89 14.24 -9.60
N GLU A 182 12.95 13.47 -10.68
CA GLU A 182 11.96 13.46 -11.74
C GLU A 182 11.45 12.03 -12.01
N VAL A 183 10.13 11.83 -11.81
CA VAL A 183 9.42 10.59 -12.10
C VAL A 183 8.12 10.87 -12.84
N ASP A 184 7.58 9.88 -13.55
CA ASP A 184 6.29 10.06 -14.23
C ASP A 184 5.13 9.94 -13.23
N PHE A 185 5.22 8.95 -12.33
CA PHE A 185 4.15 8.63 -11.38
C PHE A 185 4.69 8.43 -9.97
N ILE A 186 3.85 8.78 -8.99
CA ILE A 186 4.04 8.40 -7.60
C ILE A 186 2.88 7.47 -7.21
N ILE A 187 3.21 6.37 -6.55
CA ILE A 187 2.25 5.43 -5.96
C ILE A 187 2.55 5.38 -4.46
N SER A 188 1.55 5.68 -3.65
CA SER A 188 1.67 5.57 -2.19
C SER A 188 0.38 5.02 -1.59
N HIS A 189 0.40 4.69 -0.29
CA HIS A 189 -0.84 4.34 0.39
C HIS A 189 -1.51 5.58 0.97
N CYS A 190 -0.85 6.33 1.84
CA CYS A 190 -1.33 7.64 2.26
C CYS A 190 -0.77 8.77 1.36
N CYS A 191 -1.12 10.03 1.65
CA CYS A 191 -0.72 11.19 0.85
C CYS A 191 0.05 12.23 1.66
N ALA A 192 0.53 13.27 0.97
CA ALA A 192 1.22 14.40 1.59
C ALA A 192 0.32 15.17 2.58
N THR A 193 0.89 15.72 3.64
CA THR A 193 0.17 16.50 4.68
C THR A 193 -0.70 17.60 4.08
N SER A 194 -0.21 18.36 3.10
CA SER A 194 -0.98 19.43 2.45
C SER A 194 -2.12 18.91 1.57
N THR A 195 -1.97 17.71 1.03
CA THR A 195 -3.01 17.02 0.26
C THR A 195 -4.10 16.52 1.19
N GLN A 196 -3.73 15.82 2.25
CA GLN A 196 -4.63 15.29 3.27
C GLN A 196 -5.57 16.38 3.82
N LYS A 197 -5.04 17.54 4.17
CA LYS A 197 -5.81 18.69 4.71
C LYS A 197 -6.92 19.21 3.78
N GLN A 198 -6.94 18.82 2.51
CA GLN A 198 -7.94 19.32 1.56
C GLN A 198 -9.25 18.51 1.57
N PHE A 199 -9.24 17.30 2.14
CA PHE A 199 -10.41 16.41 2.00
C PHE A 199 -10.71 15.55 3.23
N VAL A 200 -9.83 15.51 4.23
CA VAL A 200 -10.09 14.75 5.47
C VAL A 200 -10.50 15.67 6.61
N ASP A 201 -11.24 15.10 7.55
CA ASP A 201 -11.60 15.72 8.82
C ASP A 201 -10.51 15.49 9.90
N LYS A 202 -10.86 15.72 11.17
CA LYS A 202 -9.95 15.60 12.31
C LYS A 202 -9.53 14.16 12.64
N THR A 203 -10.13 13.14 12.02
CA THR A 203 -9.83 11.73 12.26
C THR A 203 -8.41 11.41 11.78
N PHE A 204 -7.98 12.04 10.70
CA PHE A 204 -6.63 11.88 10.16
C PHE A 204 -5.76 13.08 10.51
N SER A 205 -4.76 12.87 11.37
CA SER A 205 -3.76 13.89 11.71
C SER A 205 -2.49 13.71 10.89
N ALA A 206 -1.75 14.80 10.69
CA ALA A 206 -0.41 14.71 10.11
C ALA A 206 0.52 13.90 11.03
N ASP A 207 1.40 13.14 10.41
CA ASP A 207 2.39 12.29 11.06
C ASP A 207 3.70 12.26 10.25
N SER A 208 4.69 11.51 10.73
CA SER A 208 6.01 11.44 10.07
C SER A 208 5.95 10.92 8.63
N MET A 209 4.97 10.06 8.30
CA MET A 209 4.77 9.53 6.95
C MET A 209 4.22 10.60 6.01
N THR A 210 3.12 11.25 6.41
CA THR A 210 2.50 12.31 5.60
C THR A 210 3.42 13.52 5.45
N ASP A 211 4.24 13.84 6.47
CA ASP A 211 5.24 14.92 6.42
C ASP A 211 6.43 14.55 5.49
N TYR A 212 6.86 13.27 5.50
CA TYR A 212 7.84 12.81 4.51
C TYR A 212 7.29 12.90 3.09
N LEU A 213 6.06 12.48 2.86
CA LEU A 213 5.41 12.59 1.56
C LEU A 213 5.20 14.06 1.13
N GLU A 214 5.00 14.98 2.10
CA GLU A 214 5.02 16.41 1.82
C GLU A 214 6.39 16.88 1.29
N LEU A 215 7.47 16.40 1.91
CA LEU A 215 8.83 16.68 1.43
C LEU A 215 9.06 16.13 0.01
N VAL A 216 8.58 14.92 -0.28
CA VAL A 216 8.62 14.35 -1.64
C VAL A 216 7.84 15.23 -2.61
N LYS A 217 6.61 15.64 -2.26
CA LYS A 217 5.77 16.53 -3.07
C LYS A 217 6.45 17.84 -3.44
N GLN A 218 7.19 18.42 -2.50
CA GLN A 218 7.91 19.70 -2.71
C GLN A 218 9.17 19.56 -3.56
N ARG A 219 9.83 18.40 -3.54
CA ARG A 219 11.13 18.20 -4.18
C ARG A 219 11.07 17.51 -5.52
N VAL A 220 10.02 16.73 -5.78
CA VAL A 220 9.95 15.82 -6.92
C VAL A 220 9.04 16.39 -7.99
N ASN A 221 9.51 16.42 -9.23
CA ASN A 221 8.68 16.67 -10.39
C ASN A 221 7.99 15.37 -10.84
N PHE A 222 6.65 15.36 -10.83
CA PHE A 222 5.85 14.22 -11.23
C PHE A 222 4.63 14.63 -12.06
N LYS A 223 4.09 13.71 -12.84
CA LYS A 223 2.89 13.93 -13.67
C LYS A 223 1.61 13.67 -12.90
N LYS A 224 1.54 12.50 -12.24
CA LYS A 224 0.40 12.09 -11.42
C LYS A 224 0.87 11.34 -10.18
N TRP A 225 0.08 11.43 -9.13
CA TRP A 225 0.25 10.73 -7.86
C TRP A 225 -1.04 10.03 -7.50
N PHE A 226 -1.01 8.70 -7.36
CA PHE A 226 -2.14 7.88 -6.94
C PHE A 226 -1.93 7.38 -5.52
N PHE A 227 -2.98 7.42 -4.70
CA PHE A 227 -2.92 6.96 -3.31
C PHE A 227 -4.29 6.43 -2.87
N GLY A 228 -4.31 5.53 -1.86
CA GLY A 228 -5.48 4.90 -1.25
C GLY A 228 -5.80 5.43 0.14
N HIS A 229 -5.99 4.50 1.11
CA HIS A 229 -6.13 4.71 2.56
C HIS A 229 -7.42 5.38 3.02
N TYR A 230 -7.95 6.33 2.29
CA TYR A 230 -9.08 7.16 2.72
C TYR A 230 -10.44 6.68 2.18
N HIS A 231 -10.46 5.54 1.50
CA HIS A 231 -11.65 4.84 0.98
C HIS A 231 -12.60 5.74 0.18
N ASP A 232 -12.06 6.59 -0.70
CA ASP A 232 -12.82 7.47 -1.58
C ASP A 232 -12.19 7.51 -2.99
N ASN A 233 -12.95 7.96 -3.97
CA ASN A 233 -12.48 8.18 -5.34
C ASN A 233 -12.60 9.67 -5.66
N LYS A 234 -11.46 10.38 -5.67
CA LYS A 234 -11.47 11.84 -5.77
C LYS A 234 -10.23 12.41 -6.44
N ASN A 235 -10.41 13.33 -7.35
CA ASN A 235 -9.30 14.17 -7.83
C ASN A 235 -9.03 15.29 -6.83
N ILE A 236 -7.82 15.31 -6.25
CA ILE A 236 -7.36 16.34 -5.33
C ILE A 236 -6.46 17.31 -6.10
N GLY A 237 -7.08 18.17 -6.90
CA GLY A 237 -6.32 19.04 -7.81
C GLY A 237 -5.88 18.33 -9.11
N PRO A 238 -4.92 18.91 -9.86
CA PRO A 238 -4.61 18.46 -11.21
C PRO A 238 -3.74 17.21 -11.28
N LYS A 239 -3.02 16.86 -10.22
CA LYS A 239 -2.00 15.80 -10.25
C LYS A 239 -2.26 14.66 -9.28
N GLU A 240 -2.98 14.88 -8.19
CA GLU A 240 -3.14 13.96 -7.07
C GLU A 240 -4.53 13.30 -7.13
N ILE A 241 -4.57 11.99 -7.04
CA ILE A 241 -5.77 11.18 -7.26
C ILE A 241 -5.88 10.18 -6.10
N LEU A 242 -6.89 10.39 -5.28
CA LEU A 242 -7.35 9.42 -4.30
C LEU A 242 -8.17 8.36 -5.03
N ILE A 243 -7.85 7.10 -4.81
CA ILE A 243 -8.48 5.97 -5.48
C ILE A 243 -8.82 4.86 -4.48
N TYR A 244 -9.98 4.28 -4.62
CA TYR A 244 -10.45 3.17 -3.81
C TYR A 244 -10.79 1.95 -4.69
N GLU A 245 -12.08 1.72 -5.00
CA GLU A 245 -12.49 0.53 -5.76
C GLU A 245 -12.41 0.68 -7.27
N GLN A 246 -12.22 1.87 -7.79
CA GLN A 246 -12.08 2.09 -9.24
C GLN A 246 -10.79 1.47 -9.79
N ILE A 247 -10.82 1.00 -11.02
CA ILE A 247 -9.65 0.57 -11.78
C ILE A 247 -9.45 1.59 -12.91
N ILE A 248 -8.36 2.34 -12.86
CA ILE A 248 -8.10 3.45 -13.80
C ILE A 248 -6.93 3.08 -14.70
N ARG A 249 -7.14 3.13 -16.03
CA ARG A 249 -6.05 3.00 -16.99
C ARG A 249 -5.21 4.27 -17.00
N ILE A 250 -3.89 4.13 -16.89
CA ILE A 250 -2.94 5.25 -16.89
C ILE A 250 -1.93 5.21 -18.05
N LEU A 251 -1.76 4.04 -18.68
CA LEU A 251 -0.94 3.80 -19.88
C LEU A 251 -1.60 2.77 -20.81
#